data_b58922abc4b76cfe292e2c7a39f18147
#
_entry.id   b58922abc4b76cfe292e2c7a39f18147
#
_cell.length_a   1.000
_cell.length_b   1.000
_cell.length_c   1.000
_cell.angle_alpha   90.00
_cell.angle_beta   90.00
_cell.angle_gamma   90.00
#
_symmetry.space_group_name_H-M   'P 1'
#
loop_
_entity.id
_entity.type
_entity.pdbx_description
1 polymer ?
#
loop_
_entity_poly.entity_id
_entity_poly.type
_entity_poly.pdbx_seq_one_letter_code
_entity_poly.pdbx_strand_id
1 'polypeptide(L)'
;MFDGEGFFRAVLEQDEVSMRSFFKPDAAVRWHCSNECFTVDEYIRANCEYPGRWLGELERLERVGELIIAAARVWPTDCSASFHVCSFIRLEDGKIAELDEYWADDGPAPDWRREMKLGKAIRLEE
;
A
#
# COMPACT_ATOMS: atom_id res chain seq x y z
N MET A 1 2.27 -2.14 -20.62
CA MET A 1 2.94 -1.56 -19.44
C MET A 1 2.09 -1.75 -18.19
N PHE A 2 2.70 -2.07 -17.08
CA PHE A 2 1.97 -2.29 -15.83
C PHE A 2 1.29 -0.99 -15.36
N ASP A 3 0.01 -1.10 -15.02
CA ASP A 3 -0.79 0.06 -14.60
C ASP A 3 -0.80 0.14 -13.07
N GLY A 4 0.20 0.83 -12.51
CA GLY A 4 0.34 0.96 -11.06
C GLY A 4 -0.80 1.73 -10.41
N GLU A 5 -1.32 2.75 -11.09
CA GLU A 5 -2.46 3.50 -10.56
C GLU A 5 -3.71 2.64 -10.54
N GLY A 6 -3.92 1.83 -11.59
CA GLY A 6 -5.05 0.93 -11.65
C GLY A 6 -4.99 -0.15 -10.58
N PHE A 7 -3.78 -0.67 -10.32
CA PHE A 7 -3.60 -1.64 -9.24
C PHE A 7 -3.95 -1.01 -7.89
N PHE A 8 -3.44 0.19 -7.62
CA PHE A 8 -3.73 0.88 -6.36
C PHE A 8 -5.24 1.11 -6.20
N ARG A 9 -5.91 1.53 -7.28
CA ARG A 9 -7.36 1.75 -7.25
C ARG A 9 -8.10 0.44 -6.93
N ALA A 10 -7.70 -0.67 -7.56
CA ALA A 10 -8.34 -1.96 -7.30
C ALA A 10 -8.20 -2.37 -5.84
N VAL A 11 -7.03 -2.11 -5.25
CA VAL A 11 -6.78 -2.40 -3.83
C VAL A 11 -7.69 -1.56 -2.94
N LEU A 12 -7.80 -0.26 -3.22
CA LEU A 12 -8.65 0.63 -2.44
C LEU A 12 -10.12 0.23 -2.53
N GLU A 13 -10.56 -0.14 -3.72
CA GLU A 13 -11.95 -0.51 -3.97
C GLU A 13 -12.25 -1.93 -3.52
N GLN A 14 -11.22 -2.66 -3.12
CA GLN A 14 -11.37 -4.08 -2.71
C GLN A 14 -12.04 -4.89 -3.82
N ASP A 15 -11.62 -4.63 -5.06
CA ASP A 15 -12.16 -5.26 -6.26
C ASP A 15 -11.39 -6.54 -6.54
N GLU A 16 -11.92 -7.66 -6.06
CA GLU A 16 -11.23 -8.94 -6.13
C GLU A 16 -10.83 -9.32 -7.57
N VAL A 17 -11.75 -9.17 -8.51
CA VAL A 17 -11.49 -9.57 -9.89
C VAL A 17 -10.36 -8.72 -10.50
N SER A 18 -10.43 -7.40 -10.32
CA SER A 18 -9.40 -6.51 -10.82
C SER A 18 -8.06 -6.77 -10.14
N MET A 19 -8.05 -6.92 -8.82
CA MET A 19 -6.82 -7.20 -8.08
C MET A 19 -6.13 -8.46 -8.62
N ARG A 20 -6.90 -9.54 -8.79
CA ARG A 20 -6.35 -10.81 -9.23
C ARG A 20 -5.72 -10.68 -10.61
N SER A 21 -6.27 -9.84 -11.47
CA SER A 21 -5.79 -9.69 -12.85
C SER A 21 -4.36 -9.13 -12.93
N PHE A 22 -3.88 -8.49 -11.87
CA PHE A 22 -2.53 -7.92 -11.87
C PHE A 22 -1.45 -8.93 -11.48
N PHE A 23 -1.82 -10.09 -10.95
CA PHE A 23 -0.86 -11.03 -10.36
C PHE A 23 -0.63 -12.26 -11.23
N LYS A 24 0.60 -12.78 -11.16
CA LYS A 24 0.85 -14.15 -11.57
C LYS A 24 0.21 -15.09 -10.54
N PRO A 25 -0.30 -16.26 -10.97
CA PRO A 25 -0.98 -17.16 -10.04
C PRO A 25 -0.12 -17.62 -8.86
N ASP A 26 1.19 -17.72 -9.05
CA ASP A 26 2.13 -18.18 -8.03
C ASP A 26 2.86 -17.04 -7.32
N ALA A 27 2.36 -15.81 -7.44
CA ALA A 27 3.00 -14.66 -6.81
C ALA A 27 2.98 -14.78 -5.29
N ALA A 28 3.96 -14.15 -4.66
CA ALA A 28 4.03 -14.05 -3.20
C ALA A 28 3.85 -12.60 -2.79
N VAL A 29 3.09 -12.38 -1.72
CA VAL A 29 2.89 -11.05 -1.14
C VAL A 29 3.40 -11.09 0.30
N ARG A 30 4.29 -10.15 0.64
CA ARG A 30 4.89 -10.11 1.98
C ARG A 30 4.59 -8.79 2.65
N TRP A 31 4.02 -8.87 3.84
CA TRP A 31 3.80 -7.71 4.71
C TRP A 31 4.87 -7.79 5.80
N HIS A 32 5.91 -7.00 5.64
CA HIS A 32 7.12 -7.14 6.45
C HIS A 32 6.92 -6.71 7.90
N CYS A 33 6.12 -5.66 8.12
CA CYS A 33 5.94 -5.16 9.48
C CYS A 33 5.18 -6.12 10.38
N SER A 34 4.34 -6.98 9.81
CA SER A 34 3.62 -8.01 10.57
C SER A 34 4.23 -9.40 10.39
N ASN A 35 5.29 -9.51 9.56
CA ASN A 35 5.99 -10.78 9.31
C ASN A 35 5.06 -11.83 8.71
N GLU A 36 4.28 -11.43 7.69
CA GLU A 36 3.34 -12.32 7.03
C GLU A 36 3.71 -12.49 5.57
N CYS A 37 3.52 -13.71 5.06
CA CYS A 37 3.68 -14.01 3.64
C CYS A 37 2.40 -14.67 3.14
N PHE A 38 1.83 -14.13 2.07
CA PHE A 38 0.53 -14.57 1.54
C PHE A 38 0.67 -15.12 0.13
N THR A 39 -0.17 -16.10 -0.20
CA THR A 39 -0.48 -16.41 -1.58
C THR A 39 -1.38 -15.29 -2.13
N VAL A 40 -1.61 -15.29 -3.45
CA VAL A 40 -2.51 -14.31 -4.05
C VAL A 40 -3.91 -14.41 -3.44
N ASP A 41 -4.42 -15.64 -3.28
CA ASP A 41 -5.74 -15.84 -2.69
C ASP A 41 -5.81 -15.29 -1.27
N GLU A 42 -4.79 -15.54 -0.46
CA GLU A 42 -4.75 -15.06 0.92
C GLU A 42 -4.66 -13.53 0.98
N TYR A 43 -3.84 -12.94 0.12
CA TYR A 43 -3.72 -11.48 0.07
C TYR A 43 -5.04 -10.82 -0.29
N ILE A 44 -5.71 -11.35 -1.32
CA ILE A 44 -7.00 -10.80 -1.75
C ILE A 44 -8.01 -10.90 -0.62
N ARG A 45 -8.05 -12.03 0.09
CA ARG A 45 -8.93 -12.16 1.24
C ARG A 45 -8.60 -11.16 2.34
N ALA A 46 -7.30 -11.02 2.67
CA ALA A 46 -6.88 -10.08 3.69
C ALA A 46 -7.29 -8.66 3.36
N ASN A 47 -7.18 -8.28 2.08
CA ASN A 47 -7.55 -6.94 1.64
C ASN A 47 -9.06 -6.76 1.58
N CYS A 48 -9.76 -7.68 0.92
CA CYS A 48 -11.18 -7.51 0.61
C CYS A 48 -12.08 -7.75 1.82
N GLU A 49 -11.63 -8.55 2.78
CA GLU A 49 -12.40 -8.81 4.00
C GLU A 49 -12.08 -7.84 5.12
N TYR A 50 -11.10 -6.96 4.93
CA TYR A 50 -10.81 -5.90 5.90
C TYR A 50 -12.02 -4.95 5.92
N PRO A 51 -12.54 -4.64 7.11
CA PRO A 51 -13.80 -3.88 7.18
C PRO A 51 -13.64 -2.43 6.74
N GLY A 52 -14.76 -1.86 6.27
CA GLY A 52 -14.85 -0.45 5.94
C GLY A 52 -14.60 -0.16 4.48
N ARG A 53 -14.78 1.10 4.14
CA ARG A 53 -14.48 1.63 2.81
C ARG A 53 -13.25 2.51 2.93
N TRP A 54 -12.41 2.48 1.88
CA TRP A 54 -11.08 3.07 1.95
C TRP A 54 -10.86 4.09 0.85
N LEU A 55 -10.16 5.14 1.20
CA LEU A 55 -9.66 6.15 0.28
C LEU A 55 -8.14 6.14 0.34
N GLY A 56 -7.51 6.73 -0.65
CA GLY A 56 -6.06 6.77 -0.63
C GLY A 56 -5.50 7.73 -1.64
N GLU A 57 -4.21 8.00 -1.46
CA GLU A 57 -3.44 8.85 -2.32
C GLU A 57 -2.14 8.15 -2.66
N LEU A 58 -1.87 7.98 -3.95
CA LEU A 58 -0.60 7.43 -4.42
C LEU A 58 0.38 8.60 -4.47
N GLU A 59 1.28 8.65 -3.48
CA GLU A 59 2.18 9.78 -3.32
C GLU A 59 3.35 9.72 -4.28
N ARG A 60 3.77 8.51 -4.62
CA ARG A 60 4.98 8.32 -5.40
C ARG A 60 4.90 7.01 -6.15
N LEU A 61 5.30 7.02 -7.43
CA LEU A 61 5.35 5.82 -8.25
C LEU A 61 6.59 5.90 -9.13
N GLU A 62 7.54 4.99 -8.89
CA GLU A 62 8.81 4.95 -9.62
C GLU A 62 8.95 3.61 -10.31
N ARG A 63 9.64 3.58 -11.42
CA ARG A 63 9.91 2.33 -12.12
C ARG A 63 11.38 2.22 -12.46
N VAL A 64 11.97 1.07 -12.13
CA VAL A 64 13.37 0.76 -12.43
C VAL A 64 13.37 -0.64 -13.04
N GLY A 65 13.44 -0.73 -14.38
CA GLY A 65 13.34 -2.02 -15.06
C GLY A 65 12.02 -2.71 -14.76
N GLU A 66 12.08 -3.91 -14.22
CA GLU A 66 10.89 -4.69 -13.86
C GLU A 66 10.49 -4.49 -12.41
N LEU A 67 11.02 -3.47 -11.75
CA LEU A 67 10.67 -3.14 -10.37
C LEU A 67 9.89 -1.83 -10.34
N ILE A 68 8.74 -1.86 -9.68
CA ILE A 68 7.96 -0.65 -9.42
C ILE A 68 7.99 -0.39 -7.92
N ILE A 69 8.24 0.84 -7.54
CA ILE A 69 8.25 1.27 -6.14
C ILE A 69 7.13 2.28 -5.97
N ALA A 70 6.22 2.02 -5.05
CA ALA A 70 5.07 2.87 -4.81
C ALA A 70 4.99 3.25 -3.34
N ALA A 71 4.74 4.52 -3.07
CA ALA A 71 4.46 4.99 -1.71
C ALA A 71 3.07 5.59 -1.72
N ALA A 72 2.26 5.21 -0.75
CA ALA A 72 0.86 5.62 -0.71
C ALA A 72 0.40 5.87 0.71
N ARG A 73 -0.64 6.67 0.83
CA ARG A 73 -1.34 6.91 2.08
C ARG A 73 -2.77 6.44 1.92
N VAL A 74 -3.29 5.72 2.90
CA VAL A 74 -4.65 5.19 2.85
C VAL A 74 -5.36 5.45 4.17
N TRP A 75 -6.67 5.66 4.11
CA TRP A 75 -7.47 5.91 5.30
C TRP A 75 -8.91 5.47 5.05
N PRO A 76 -9.63 5.02 6.11
CA PRO A 76 -11.04 4.69 5.94
C PRO A 76 -11.87 5.96 5.79
N THR A 77 -13.06 5.83 5.19
CA THR A 77 -13.91 6.99 4.90
C THR A 77 -14.38 7.71 6.16
N ASP A 78 -14.40 7.03 7.31
CA ASP A 78 -14.76 7.67 8.58
C ASP A 78 -13.57 8.38 9.24
N CYS A 79 -12.41 8.35 8.62
CA CYS A 79 -11.18 9.02 9.08
C CYS A 79 -10.72 8.56 10.47
N SER A 80 -11.08 7.33 10.87
CA SER A 80 -10.72 6.81 12.19
C SER A 80 -9.27 6.35 12.28
N ALA A 81 -8.58 6.22 11.14
CA ALA A 81 -7.20 5.75 11.09
C ALA A 81 -6.53 6.32 9.84
N SER A 82 -5.22 6.15 9.74
CA SER A 82 -4.47 6.53 8.55
C SER A 82 -3.18 5.72 8.54
N PHE A 83 -2.76 5.30 7.35
CA PHE A 83 -1.56 4.47 7.20
C PHE A 83 -0.76 4.92 5.99
N HIS A 84 0.56 4.73 6.07
CA HIS A 84 1.40 4.81 4.89
C HIS A 84 1.91 3.43 4.56
N VAL A 85 2.13 3.17 3.26
CA VAL A 85 2.70 1.92 2.79
C VAL A 85 3.73 2.21 1.72
N CYS A 86 4.85 1.49 1.77
CA CYS A 86 5.82 1.47 0.69
C CYS A 86 5.80 0.08 0.09
N SER A 87 5.54 0.00 -1.21
CA SER A 87 5.38 -1.26 -1.92
C SER A 87 6.48 -1.42 -2.95
N PHE A 88 7.11 -2.59 -2.96
CA PHE A 88 8.09 -2.98 -3.98
C PHE A 88 7.45 -4.08 -4.80
N ILE A 89 7.20 -3.80 -6.08
CA ILE A 89 6.44 -4.66 -6.97
C ILE A 89 7.36 -5.18 -8.05
N ARG A 90 7.71 -6.48 -8.00
CA ARG A 90 8.55 -7.09 -9.02
C ARG A 90 7.67 -7.76 -10.06
N LEU A 91 7.91 -7.42 -11.32
CA LEU A 91 7.10 -7.90 -12.44
C LEU A 91 7.82 -9.02 -13.19
N GLU A 92 7.03 -9.93 -13.73
CA GLU A 92 7.45 -10.91 -14.74
C GLU A 92 6.35 -10.98 -15.78
N ASP A 93 6.72 -10.80 -17.03
CA ASP A 93 5.76 -10.84 -18.14
C ASP A 93 4.57 -9.90 -17.93
N GLY A 94 4.84 -8.73 -17.35
CA GLY A 94 3.81 -7.71 -17.14
C GLY A 94 2.90 -7.95 -15.95
N LYS A 95 3.13 -9.00 -15.17
CA LYS A 95 2.32 -9.34 -14.00
C LYS A 95 3.19 -9.33 -12.75
N ILE A 96 2.53 -9.15 -11.60
CA ILE A 96 3.23 -9.13 -10.32
C ILE A 96 3.68 -10.54 -9.97
N ALA A 97 4.98 -10.72 -9.80
CA ALA A 97 5.57 -11.97 -9.33
C ALA A 97 5.80 -11.93 -7.82
N GLU A 98 6.20 -10.77 -7.29
CA GLU A 98 6.40 -10.57 -5.85
C GLU A 98 5.97 -9.17 -5.49
N LEU A 99 5.31 -9.05 -4.36
CA LEU A 99 4.90 -7.76 -3.80
C LEU A 99 5.37 -7.73 -2.35
N ASP A 100 6.25 -6.79 -2.04
CA ASP A 100 6.78 -6.61 -0.69
C ASP A 100 6.30 -5.26 -0.17
N GLU A 101 5.62 -5.26 0.98
CA GLU A 101 5.04 -4.05 1.52
C GLU A 101 5.46 -3.79 2.96
N TYR A 102 5.68 -2.52 3.24
CA TYR A 102 6.07 -2.02 4.55
C TYR A 102 5.02 -1.01 4.98
N TRP A 103 4.22 -1.38 5.96
CA TRP A 103 3.09 -0.59 6.45
C TRP A 103 3.43 0.08 7.76
N ALA A 104 2.96 1.31 7.94
CA ALA A 104 3.12 2.04 9.20
C ALA A 104 1.85 2.81 9.51
N ASP A 105 1.50 2.82 10.79
CA ASP A 105 0.41 3.68 11.26
C ASP A 105 0.90 5.12 11.26
N ASP A 106 0.06 6.03 10.80
CA ASP A 106 0.35 7.47 10.88
C ASP A 106 0.02 7.95 12.29
N GLY A 107 0.82 8.90 12.75
CA GLY A 107 0.61 9.46 14.07
C GLY A 107 1.48 10.68 14.27
N PRO A 108 1.33 11.34 15.43
CA PRO A 108 2.10 12.54 15.72
C PRO A 108 3.56 12.22 15.97
N ALA A 109 4.41 13.22 15.81
CA ALA A 109 5.79 13.10 16.24
C ALA A 109 5.84 12.84 17.76
N PRO A 110 6.86 12.12 18.24
CA PRO A 110 6.97 11.88 19.69
C PRO A 110 7.14 13.19 20.46
N ASP A 111 6.71 13.16 21.72
CA ASP A 111 6.67 14.36 22.55
C ASP A 111 8.02 15.09 22.62
N TRP A 112 9.11 14.34 22.75
CA TRP A 112 10.41 14.96 22.92
C TRP A 112 10.79 15.84 21.72
N ARG A 113 10.43 15.41 20.49
CA ARG A 113 10.72 16.23 19.31
C ARG A 113 9.79 17.43 19.22
N ARG A 114 8.50 17.23 19.60
CA ARG A 114 7.55 18.35 19.59
C ARG A 114 7.91 19.41 20.60
N GLU A 115 8.41 19.00 21.77
CA GLU A 115 8.85 19.94 22.81
C GLU A 115 10.05 20.76 22.37
N MET A 116 10.93 20.16 21.56
CA MET A 116 12.08 20.88 21.00
C MET A 116 11.69 21.75 19.81
N LYS A 117 10.46 21.64 19.32
CA LYS A 117 9.95 22.41 18.18
C LYS A 117 10.78 22.17 16.92
N LEU A 118 11.16 20.92 16.68
CA LEU A 118 11.94 20.52 15.51
C LEU A 118 11.00 20.22 14.35
N GLY A 119 11.39 20.72 13.17
CA GLY A 119 10.67 20.44 11.94
C GLY A 119 9.36 21.20 11.84
N LYS A 120 8.62 20.88 10.78
CA LYS A 120 7.29 21.42 10.53
C LYS A 120 6.51 20.39 9.74
N ALA A 121 5.20 20.55 9.68
CA ALA A 121 4.34 19.62 8.96
C ALA A 121 4.70 19.58 7.47
N ILE A 122 4.69 18.38 6.91
CA ILE A 122 4.86 18.20 5.47
C ILE A 122 3.60 18.69 4.74
N ARG A 123 2.43 18.35 5.31
CA ARG A 123 1.14 18.76 4.76
C ARG A 123 0.42 19.63 5.79
N LEU A 124 -0.29 20.64 5.28
CA LEU A 124 -1.15 21.44 6.14
C LEU A 124 -2.48 20.70 6.29
N GLU A 125 -2.89 20.46 7.54
CA GLU A 125 -4.14 19.77 7.82
C GLU A 125 -5.30 20.74 7.84
N GLU A 126 -6.45 20.25 7.41
CA GLU A 126 -7.68 21.03 7.43
C GLU A 126 -8.44 20.83 8.73
#